data_95f2799fcaca215eee53209553510a31
#
_entry.id   95f2799fcaca215eee53209553510a31
#
_cell.length_a   1.000
_cell.length_b   1.000
_cell.length_c   1.000
_cell.angle_alpha   90.00
_cell.angle_beta   90.00
_cell.angle_gamma   90.00
#
_symmetry.space_group_name_H-M   'P 1'
#
loop_
_entity.id
_entity.type
_entity.pdbx_description
1 polymer ?
#
loop_
_entity_poly.entity_id
_entity_poly.type
_entity_poly.pdbx_seq_one_letter_code
_entity_poly.pdbx_strand_id
1 'polypeptide(L)'
;TLFPYTTLFRSATTTPTDNPIPPMMNGMFLINGQTFDMNRIDFVAKLNEVEQWEIFNESHMDHPFHLHGTQFEVIQHTLNGKTFKPEGRALKDVVNLRPYEKVIIRFKQGHTGLKMYHCHILEHENLGMMGMFKVE
;
A
#
# COMPACT_ATOMS: atom_id res chain seq x y z
N THR A 1 -15.68 -11.26 -13.73
CA THR A 1 -14.34 -11.28 -14.29
C THR A 1 -13.35 -11.63 -13.20
N LEU A 2 -12.60 -12.71 -13.39
CA LEU A 2 -11.53 -13.11 -12.47
C LEU A 2 -10.28 -12.28 -12.82
N PHE A 3 -9.74 -11.60 -11.84
CA PHE A 3 -8.47 -10.88 -12.00
C PHE A 3 -7.31 -11.86 -11.73
N PRO A 4 -6.26 -11.84 -12.55
CA PRO A 4 -5.17 -12.80 -12.42
C PRO A 4 -4.37 -12.66 -11.12
N TYR A 5 -4.42 -11.50 -10.48
CA TYR A 5 -3.66 -11.25 -9.27
C TYR A 5 -4.45 -10.50 -8.22
N THR A 6 -4.29 -10.93 -6.99
CA THR A 6 -4.64 -10.15 -5.81
C THR A 6 -3.39 -10.06 -4.96
N THR A 7 -2.83 -8.87 -4.87
CA THR A 7 -1.67 -8.63 -4.03
C THR A 7 -2.15 -8.16 -2.67
N LEU A 8 -1.76 -8.86 -1.62
CA LEU A 8 -2.02 -8.45 -0.26
C LEU A 8 -0.90 -7.52 0.20
N PHE A 9 -1.27 -6.32 0.52
CA PHE A 9 -0.37 -5.30 1.03
C PHE A 9 -0.75 -5.01 2.48
N ARG A 10 0.21 -5.11 3.39
CA ARG A 10 -0.01 -4.81 4.80
C ARG A 10 0.90 -3.70 5.24
N SER A 11 0.34 -2.72 5.91
CA SER A 11 1.10 -1.68 6.60
C SER A 11 1.01 -1.89 8.11
N ALA A 12 2.12 -1.70 8.78
CA ALA A 12 2.20 -1.82 10.23
C ALA A 12 3.11 -0.74 10.80
N THR A 13 2.80 -0.31 12.01
CA THR A 13 3.62 0.64 12.77
C THR A 13 4.29 0.04 13.99
N THR A 14 4.13 -1.27 14.18
CA THR A 14 4.69 -1.96 15.35
C THR A 14 6.10 -2.45 15.06
N THR A 15 6.98 -2.30 16.04
CA THR A 15 8.31 -2.91 16.04
C THR A 15 8.29 -4.24 16.76
N PRO A 16 9.12 -5.20 16.36
CA PRO A 16 9.35 -6.40 17.18
C PRO A 16 9.84 -6.01 18.58
N THR A 17 9.30 -6.68 19.57
CA THR A 17 9.54 -6.35 20.99
C THR A 17 10.97 -6.63 21.46
N ASP A 18 11.69 -7.43 20.71
CA ASP A 18 13.07 -7.86 21.02
C ASP A 18 14.14 -7.02 20.32
N ASN A 19 13.75 -5.93 19.65
CA ASN A 19 14.71 -5.05 19.01
C ASN A 19 15.23 -3.99 19.99
N PRO A 20 16.56 -3.96 20.23
CA PRO A 20 17.15 -3.01 21.17
C PRO A 20 17.20 -1.56 20.69
N ILE A 21 16.88 -1.29 19.42
CA ILE A 21 16.87 0.07 18.86
C ILE A 21 15.58 0.78 19.30
N PRO A 22 15.66 2.07 19.64
CA PRO A 22 14.45 2.81 20.04
C PRO A 22 13.31 2.66 19.02
N PRO A 23 12.08 2.43 19.47
CA PRO A 23 10.93 2.19 18.59
C PRO A 23 10.70 3.28 17.52
N MET A 24 11.08 4.53 17.82
CA MET A 24 10.94 5.64 16.89
C MET A 24 11.89 5.58 15.69
N MET A 25 12.93 4.76 15.74
CA MET A 25 14.03 4.77 14.78
C MET A 25 14.15 3.50 13.98
N ASN A 26 13.44 2.43 14.34
CA ASN A 26 13.66 1.15 13.71
C ASN A 26 12.36 0.38 13.44
N GLY A 27 12.01 0.26 12.14
CA GLY A 27 10.95 -0.60 11.69
C GLY A 27 9.54 -0.22 12.17
N MET A 28 9.34 0.99 12.64
CA MET A 28 8.02 1.46 13.08
C MET A 28 7.04 1.60 11.93
N PHE A 29 7.52 1.95 10.75
CA PHE A 29 6.70 2.23 9.58
C PHE A 29 7.06 1.24 8.48
N LEU A 30 6.34 0.11 8.49
CA LEU A 30 6.63 -1.02 7.63
C LEU A 30 5.53 -1.23 6.59
N ILE A 31 5.92 -1.72 5.42
CA ILE A 31 5.03 -2.28 4.43
C ILE A 31 5.40 -3.75 4.24
N ASN A 32 4.46 -4.64 4.43
CA ASN A 32 4.68 -6.10 4.37
C ASN A 32 5.85 -6.56 5.26
N GLY A 33 5.98 -5.92 6.43
CA GLY A 33 7.03 -6.24 7.39
C GLY A 33 8.42 -5.72 7.04
N GLN A 34 8.53 -4.85 6.04
CA GLN A 34 9.82 -4.37 5.52
C GLN A 34 9.85 -2.85 5.40
N THR A 35 11.04 -2.26 5.59
CA THR A 35 11.32 -0.89 5.23
C THR A 35 11.77 -0.80 3.78
N PHE A 36 11.78 0.39 3.22
CA PHE A 36 12.22 0.63 1.86
C PHE A 36 13.68 0.20 1.62
N ASP A 37 13.90 -0.45 0.49
CA ASP A 37 15.23 -0.80 -0.01
C ASP A 37 15.26 -0.49 -1.51
N MET A 38 16.11 0.46 -1.91
CA MET A 38 16.23 0.88 -3.29
C MET A 38 16.77 -0.20 -4.24
N ASN A 39 17.33 -1.24 -3.71
CA ASN A 39 17.86 -2.37 -4.49
C ASN A 39 16.89 -3.55 -4.55
N ARG A 40 15.70 -3.42 -3.93
CA ARG A 40 14.71 -4.49 -3.90
C ARG A 40 13.50 -4.11 -4.74
N ILE A 41 13.11 -5.04 -5.62
CA ILE A 41 11.82 -5.01 -6.32
C ILE A 41 10.90 -5.95 -5.57
N ASP A 42 9.84 -5.40 -4.98
CA ASP A 42 8.93 -6.17 -4.13
C ASP A 42 8.06 -7.11 -4.96
N PHE A 43 7.67 -6.69 -6.16
CA PHE A 43 6.92 -7.53 -7.10
C PHE A 43 6.97 -6.95 -8.52
N VAL A 44 6.43 -7.73 -9.47
CA VAL A 44 6.37 -7.36 -10.89
C VAL A 44 4.91 -7.34 -11.33
N ALA A 45 4.52 -6.25 -11.97
CA ALA A 45 3.23 -6.10 -12.62
C ALA A 45 3.39 -6.08 -14.13
N LYS A 46 2.36 -6.48 -14.85
CA LYS A 46 2.38 -6.48 -16.30
C LYS A 46 1.74 -5.22 -16.88
N LEU A 47 2.36 -4.73 -17.94
CA LEU A 47 1.88 -3.57 -18.67
C LEU A 47 0.45 -3.79 -19.17
N ASN A 48 -0.42 -2.80 -18.88
CA ASN A 48 -1.83 -2.78 -19.30
C ASN A 48 -2.70 -3.93 -18.77
N GLU A 49 -2.21 -4.75 -17.86
CA GLU A 49 -3.05 -5.71 -17.15
C GLU A 49 -3.68 -5.05 -15.91
N VAL A 50 -4.89 -5.48 -15.58
CA VAL A 50 -5.58 -4.99 -14.40
C VAL A 50 -5.04 -5.68 -13.16
N GLU A 51 -4.56 -4.86 -12.23
CA GLU A 51 -4.14 -5.29 -10.89
C GLU A 51 -5.25 -5.00 -9.89
N GLN A 52 -5.45 -5.90 -8.96
CA GLN A 52 -6.28 -5.67 -7.80
C GLN A 52 -5.45 -5.88 -6.55
N TRP A 53 -5.36 -4.85 -5.74
CA TRP A 53 -4.61 -4.90 -4.49
C TRP A 53 -5.54 -4.79 -3.30
N GLU A 54 -5.27 -5.61 -2.31
CA GLU A 54 -5.87 -5.53 -0.99
C GLU A 54 -4.86 -4.89 -0.06
N ILE A 55 -5.21 -3.75 0.50
CA ILE A 55 -4.36 -2.96 1.37
C ILE A 55 -4.98 -2.97 2.76
N PHE A 56 -4.23 -3.46 3.74
CA PHE A 56 -4.68 -3.54 5.12
C PHE A 56 -3.77 -2.72 6.02
N ASN A 57 -4.37 -1.79 6.77
CA ASN A 57 -3.65 -1.02 7.78
C ASN A 57 -3.71 -1.77 9.12
N GLU A 58 -2.62 -2.44 9.45
CA GLU A 58 -2.48 -3.22 10.71
C GLU A 58 -1.90 -2.36 11.83
N SER A 59 -2.39 -1.12 11.96
CA SER A 59 -1.90 -0.20 12.96
C SER A 59 -3.01 0.67 13.54
N HIS A 60 -2.69 1.36 14.63
CA HIS A 60 -3.60 2.31 15.30
C HIS A 60 -3.50 3.75 14.77
N MET A 61 -2.74 3.95 13.69
CA MET A 61 -2.57 5.25 13.05
C MET A 61 -3.15 5.24 11.64
N ASP A 62 -3.60 6.38 11.15
CA ASP A 62 -3.99 6.55 9.76
C ASP A 62 -2.77 6.46 8.84
N HIS A 63 -2.95 5.83 7.68
CA HIS A 63 -1.94 5.79 6.62
C HIS A 63 -2.56 6.14 5.28
N PRO A 64 -2.34 7.34 4.75
CA PRO A 64 -2.68 7.65 3.36
C PRO A 64 -1.75 6.86 2.43
N PHE A 65 -2.33 5.97 1.64
CA PHE A 65 -1.59 5.17 0.67
C PHE A 65 -1.56 5.89 -0.68
N HIS A 66 -0.35 6.07 -1.23
CA HIS A 66 -0.13 6.67 -2.54
C HIS A 66 0.56 5.69 -3.49
N LEU A 67 0.06 5.65 -4.73
CA LEU A 67 0.59 4.83 -5.81
C LEU A 67 1.12 5.72 -6.94
N HIS A 68 2.35 5.47 -7.38
CA HIS A 68 2.96 6.16 -8.50
C HIS A 68 2.58 5.55 -9.85
N GLY A 69 2.61 6.38 -10.88
CA GLY A 69 2.55 5.97 -12.28
C GLY A 69 1.15 5.78 -12.85
N THR A 70 0.12 5.74 -12.04
CA THR A 70 -1.28 5.63 -12.48
C THR A 70 -2.23 6.07 -11.37
N GLN A 71 -3.49 6.21 -11.74
CA GLN A 71 -4.57 6.38 -10.77
C GLN A 71 -5.31 5.06 -10.61
N PHE A 72 -5.93 4.87 -9.45
CA PHE A 72 -6.69 3.68 -9.12
C PHE A 72 -8.12 4.00 -8.76
N GLU A 73 -8.98 2.99 -8.87
CA GLU A 73 -10.36 3.03 -8.39
C GLU A 73 -10.42 2.30 -7.05
N VAL A 74 -11.05 2.90 -6.06
CA VAL A 74 -11.34 2.24 -4.79
C VAL A 74 -12.60 1.40 -4.96
N ILE A 75 -12.48 0.09 -4.77
CA ILE A 75 -13.57 -0.86 -4.99
C ILE A 75 -14.43 -1.01 -3.74
N GLN A 76 -13.77 -1.15 -2.58
CA GLN A 76 -14.47 -1.28 -1.31
C GLN A 76 -13.57 -1.00 -0.12
N HIS A 77 -14.20 -0.64 0.99
CA HIS A 77 -13.61 -0.53 2.31
C HIS A 77 -14.19 -1.59 3.24
N THR A 78 -13.39 -2.10 4.14
CA THR A 78 -13.85 -2.96 5.24
C THR A 78 -13.29 -2.42 6.54
N LEU A 79 -14.19 -2.06 7.46
CA LEU A 79 -13.83 -1.50 8.77
C LEU A 79 -14.78 -2.06 9.82
N ASN A 80 -14.22 -2.55 10.94
CA ASN A 80 -14.99 -3.11 12.05
C ASN A 80 -15.98 -4.21 11.60
N GLY A 81 -15.54 -5.06 10.66
CA GLY A 81 -16.37 -6.14 10.14
C GLY A 81 -17.45 -5.71 9.15
N LYS A 82 -17.52 -4.43 8.81
CA LYS A 82 -18.50 -3.90 7.85
C LYS A 82 -17.81 -3.52 6.56
N THR A 83 -18.37 -3.98 5.45
CA THR A 83 -17.89 -3.66 4.09
C THR A 83 -18.84 -2.65 3.44
N PHE A 84 -18.26 -1.63 2.83
CA PHE A 84 -19.02 -0.62 2.10
C PHE A 84 -18.25 -0.19 0.84
N LYS A 85 -19.00 0.29 -0.15
CA LYS A 85 -18.44 0.81 -1.40
C LYS A 85 -18.47 2.32 -1.40
N PRO A 86 -17.47 2.99 -2.02
CA PRO A 86 -17.53 4.43 -2.23
C PRO A 86 -18.74 4.81 -3.07
N GLU A 87 -19.29 6.00 -2.85
CA GLU A 87 -20.32 6.56 -3.71
C GLU A 87 -19.71 6.98 -5.06
N GLY A 88 -20.31 6.48 -6.15
CA GLY A 88 -19.83 6.77 -7.50
C GLY A 88 -18.48 6.13 -7.81
N ARG A 89 -17.96 6.50 -8.98
CA ARG A 89 -16.64 6.06 -9.46
C ARG A 89 -15.71 7.26 -9.59
N ALA A 90 -14.55 7.17 -9.00
CA ALA A 90 -13.52 8.20 -9.11
C ALA A 90 -12.15 7.55 -9.19
N LEU A 91 -11.30 8.10 -10.04
CA LEU A 91 -9.89 7.74 -10.07
C LEU A 91 -9.14 8.59 -9.04
N LYS A 92 -8.32 7.92 -8.24
CA LYS A 92 -7.53 8.52 -7.17
C LYS A 92 -6.10 8.04 -7.26
N ASP A 93 -5.18 8.79 -6.69
CA ASP A 93 -3.78 8.37 -6.48
C ASP A 93 -3.42 8.23 -5.01
N VAL A 94 -4.31 8.68 -4.13
CA VAL A 94 -4.18 8.51 -2.68
C VAL A 94 -5.49 8.03 -2.09
N VAL A 95 -5.43 7.09 -1.16
CA VAL A 95 -6.56 6.66 -0.33
C VAL A 95 -6.10 6.57 1.12
N ASN A 96 -6.86 7.19 2.04
CA ASN A 96 -6.56 7.07 3.46
C ASN A 96 -7.06 5.73 3.99
N LEU A 97 -6.20 5.00 4.70
CA LEU A 97 -6.59 3.84 5.47
C LEU A 97 -6.65 4.23 6.95
N ARG A 98 -7.84 4.13 7.52
CA ARG A 98 -8.03 4.31 8.96
C ARG A 98 -7.42 3.15 9.74
N PRO A 99 -7.22 3.28 11.04
CA PRO A 99 -6.72 2.17 11.85
C PRO A 99 -7.54 0.88 11.63
N TYR A 100 -6.83 -0.20 11.31
CA TYR A 100 -7.38 -1.53 11.04
C TYR A 100 -8.39 -1.61 9.90
N GLU A 101 -8.34 -0.68 8.98
CA GLU A 101 -9.14 -0.67 7.76
C GLU A 101 -8.47 -1.46 6.65
N LYS A 102 -9.29 -2.16 5.88
CA LYS A 102 -8.90 -2.80 4.64
C LYS A 102 -9.55 -2.10 3.45
N VAL A 103 -8.77 -1.85 2.41
CA VAL A 103 -9.24 -1.23 1.17
C VAL A 103 -8.84 -2.10 0.00
N ILE A 104 -9.75 -2.28 -0.96
CA ILE A 104 -9.44 -2.92 -2.23
C ILE A 104 -9.39 -1.84 -3.31
N ILE A 105 -8.29 -1.81 -4.05
CA ILE A 105 -8.11 -0.91 -5.19
C ILE A 105 -7.89 -1.70 -6.47
N ARG A 106 -8.26 -1.11 -7.61
CA ARG A 106 -7.98 -1.63 -8.95
C ARG A 106 -7.33 -0.57 -9.81
N PHE A 107 -6.33 -0.98 -10.57
CA PHE A 107 -5.61 -0.10 -11.48
C PHE A 107 -4.93 -0.91 -12.58
N LYS A 108 -4.39 -0.20 -13.56
CA LYS A 108 -3.43 -0.75 -14.51
C LYS A 108 -2.35 0.28 -14.80
N GLN A 109 -1.14 -0.20 -15.04
CA GLN A 109 -0.01 0.65 -15.40
C GLN A 109 0.13 0.70 -16.92
N GLY A 110 0.12 1.92 -17.47
CA GLY A 110 0.25 2.16 -18.91
C GLY A 110 1.69 2.39 -19.39
N HIS A 111 2.66 2.36 -18.50
CA HIS A 111 4.07 2.59 -18.82
C HIS A 111 4.95 1.62 -18.04
N THR A 112 5.95 1.07 -18.72
CA THR A 112 6.96 0.19 -18.10
C THR A 112 7.90 0.95 -17.17
N GLY A 113 8.67 0.22 -16.40
CA GLY A 113 9.71 0.75 -15.53
C GLY A 113 9.41 0.59 -14.05
N LEU A 114 10.26 1.17 -13.22
CA LEU A 114 10.12 1.12 -11.78
C LEU A 114 9.06 2.11 -11.30
N LYS A 115 8.22 1.66 -10.39
CA LYS A 115 7.16 2.45 -9.76
C LYS A 115 7.26 2.32 -8.26
N MET A 116 6.78 3.31 -7.57
CA MET A 116 6.79 3.35 -6.10
C MET A 116 5.37 3.40 -5.55
N TYR A 117 5.22 2.92 -4.35
CA TYR A 117 4.04 3.09 -3.52
C TYR A 117 4.51 3.39 -2.10
N HIS A 118 3.79 4.24 -1.39
CA HIS A 118 4.22 4.64 -0.06
C HIS A 118 3.08 5.26 0.75
N CYS A 119 3.29 5.33 2.06
CA CYS A 119 2.50 6.19 2.91
C CYS A 119 2.82 7.65 2.58
N HIS A 120 1.80 8.50 2.46
CA HIS A 120 1.98 9.90 2.09
C HIS A 120 2.21 10.85 3.28
N ILE A 121 2.37 10.30 4.47
CA ILE A 121 2.84 11.08 5.63
C ILE A 121 4.37 11.16 5.54
N LEU A 122 4.91 12.37 5.52
CA LEU A 122 6.33 12.61 5.26
C LEU A 122 7.24 11.86 6.23
N GLU A 123 6.93 11.89 7.51
CA GLU A 123 7.71 11.20 8.53
C GLU A 123 7.69 9.68 8.34
N HIS A 124 6.55 9.11 7.95
CA HIS A 124 6.41 7.68 7.71
C HIS A 124 7.22 7.27 6.47
N GLU A 125 7.11 8.04 5.40
CA GLU A 125 7.86 7.81 4.16
C GLU A 125 9.37 7.88 4.42
N ASN A 126 9.83 8.90 5.12
CA ASN A 126 11.25 9.09 5.45
C ASN A 126 11.82 7.98 6.34
N LEU A 127 10.97 7.33 7.13
CA LEU A 127 11.35 6.19 7.96
C LEU A 127 11.19 4.83 7.24
N GLY A 128 10.93 4.85 5.93
CA GLY A 128 10.96 3.68 5.07
C GLY A 128 9.62 3.01 4.79
N MET A 129 8.49 3.69 5.04
CA MET A 129 7.16 3.18 4.69
C MET A 129 6.89 3.33 3.20
N MET A 130 7.65 2.63 2.41
CA MET A 130 7.70 2.70 0.97
C MET A 130 8.10 1.35 0.37
N GLY A 131 7.64 1.08 -0.84
CA GLY A 131 8.06 -0.07 -1.62
C GLY A 131 8.20 0.27 -3.08
N MET A 132 8.76 -0.65 -3.84
CA MET A 132 9.02 -0.48 -5.26
C MET A 132 8.61 -1.73 -6.03
N PHE A 133 7.99 -1.53 -7.17
CA PHE A 133 7.63 -2.62 -8.09
C PHE A 133 8.03 -2.26 -9.51
N LYS A 134 8.16 -3.29 -10.33
CA LYS A 134 8.52 -3.14 -11.74
C LYS A 134 7.31 -3.44 -12.62
N VAL A 135 7.11 -2.63 -13.63
CA VAL A 135 6.13 -2.87 -14.70
C VAL A 135 6.86 -3.31 -15.96
N GLU A 136 6.48 -4.45 -16.48
CA GLU A 136 7.09 -4.99 -17.71
C GLU A 136 6.09 -5.69 -18.63
#